data_5418ed1a9ddc8927be23d2a11e700d78
#
_entry.id   5418ed1a9ddc8927be23d2a11e700d78
#
_cell.length_a   1.000
_cell.length_b   1.000
_cell.length_c   1.000
_cell.angle_alpha   90.00
_cell.angle_beta   90.00
_cell.angle_gamma   90.00
#
_symmetry.space_group_name_H-M   'P 1'
#
loop_
_entity.id
_entity.type
_entity.pdbx_description
1 polymer ?
#
loop_
_entity_poly.entity_id
_entity_poly.type
_entity_poly.pdbx_seq_one_letter_code
_entity_poly.pdbx_strand_id
1 'polypeptide(L)'
;PRAQEMFDNIRTFLRELERSGRKTMVVIVPEHGAAVRGDKIQVPRLRDIPTMRISRVPVMVKFVGLKGMPNEPIHVTGNTSYLALTSLIGKTLETDYFSKDGGTVPLEQLVHDLPQTNPVSENGTVQTLEYQGREYFRQNGGEWKPYGG
;
A
#
# COMPACT_ATOMS: atom_id res chain seq x y z
N PRO A 1 21.12 -8.80 1.74
CA PRO A 1 21.45 -8.66 3.15
C PRO A 1 20.52 -7.68 3.89
N ARG A 2 20.45 -6.38 3.52
CA ARG A 2 19.62 -5.39 4.25
C ARG A 2 18.11 -5.66 4.18
N ALA A 3 17.61 -6.11 3.05
CA ALA A 3 16.19 -6.46 2.93
C ALA A 3 15.82 -7.66 3.81
N GLN A 4 16.68 -8.66 3.88
CA GLN A 4 16.46 -9.82 4.74
C GLN A 4 16.43 -9.41 6.22
N GLU A 5 17.37 -8.59 6.66
CA GLU A 5 17.41 -8.06 8.03
C GLU A 5 16.14 -7.27 8.37
N MET A 6 15.65 -6.43 7.45
CA MET A 6 14.39 -5.72 7.63
C MET A 6 13.21 -6.69 7.82
N PHE A 7 13.09 -7.72 6.99
CA PHE A 7 12.03 -8.72 7.14
C PHE A 7 12.13 -9.51 8.44
N ASP A 8 13.37 -9.83 8.88
CA ASP A 8 13.59 -10.52 10.14
C ASP A 8 13.21 -9.64 11.35
N ASN A 9 13.49 -8.35 11.29
CA ASN A 9 13.05 -7.37 12.30
C ASN A 9 11.52 -7.23 12.33
N ILE A 10 10.86 -7.13 11.19
CA ILE A 10 9.39 -7.10 11.11
C ILE A 10 8.81 -8.39 11.71
N ARG A 11 9.36 -9.55 11.38
CA ARG A 11 8.91 -10.84 11.92
C ARG A 11 9.07 -10.90 13.42
N THR A 12 10.18 -10.42 13.95
CA THR A 12 10.46 -10.37 15.39
C THR A 12 9.45 -9.46 16.09
N PHE A 13 9.25 -8.27 15.57
CA PHE A 13 8.25 -7.33 16.09
C PHE A 13 6.83 -7.92 16.11
N LEU A 14 6.39 -8.56 15.04
CA LEU A 14 5.08 -9.21 15.00
C LEU A 14 4.92 -10.31 16.04
N ARG A 15 5.97 -11.14 16.24
CA ARG A 15 5.98 -12.17 17.28
C ARG A 15 5.90 -11.59 18.70
N GLU A 16 6.56 -10.49 18.95
CA GLU A 16 6.49 -9.78 20.24
C GLU A 16 5.09 -9.22 20.49
N LEU A 17 4.45 -8.65 19.45
CA LEU A 17 3.05 -8.23 19.56
C LEU A 17 2.13 -9.42 19.85
N GLU A 18 2.28 -10.55 19.16
CA GLU A 18 1.52 -11.76 19.40
C GLU A 18 1.67 -12.25 20.86
N ARG A 19 2.90 -12.27 21.37
CA ARG A 19 3.18 -12.65 22.77
C ARG A 19 2.63 -11.69 23.81
N SER A 20 2.50 -10.41 23.45
CA SER A 20 1.96 -9.41 24.38
C SER A 20 0.47 -9.57 24.66
N GLY A 21 -0.24 -10.38 23.87
CA GLY A 21 -1.69 -10.55 23.97
C GLY A 21 -2.49 -9.31 23.56
N ARG A 22 -1.85 -8.27 23.05
CA ARG A 22 -2.53 -7.06 22.60
C ARG A 22 -3.23 -7.30 21.27
N LYS A 23 -4.45 -6.85 21.19
CA LYS A 23 -5.20 -6.82 19.91
C LYS A 23 -4.77 -5.57 19.14
N THR A 24 -4.16 -5.77 18.00
CA THR A 24 -3.50 -4.68 17.25
C THR A 24 -3.68 -4.87 15.75
N MET A 25 -3.97 -3.79 15.05
CA MET A 25 -3.87 -3.72 13.59
C MET A 25 -2.50 -3.14 13.24
N VAL A 26 -1.70 -3.92 12.52
CA VAL A 26 -0.39 -3.49 12.03
C VAL A 26 -0.51 -3.19 10.54
N VAL A 27 -0.11 -1.99 10.15
CA VAL A 27 -0.07 -1.57 8.74
C VAL A 27 1.38 -1.33 8.36
N ILE A 28 1.83 -2.00 7.30
CA ILE A 28 3.19 -1.86 6.77
C ILE A 28 3.07 -1.27 5.37
N VAL A 29 3.59 -0.06 5.21
CA VAL A 29 3.57 0.69 3.94
C VAL A 29 5.00 1.15 3.66
N PRO A 30 5.63 0.73 2.55
CA PRO A 30 6.85 1.35 2.08
C PRO A 30 6.59 2.82 1.73
N GLU A 31 7.54 3.68 2.00
CA GLU A 31 7.45 5.11 1.66
C GLU A 31 7.35 5.32 0.15
N HIS A 32 8.14 4.56 -0.61
CA HIS A 32 8.17 4.61 -2.07
C HIS A 32 8.71 3.30 -2.65
N GLY A 33 8.46 3.09 -3.93
CA GLY A 33 9.12 2.06 -4.73
C GLY A 33 10.52 2.47 -5.16
N ALA A 34 11.09 1.73 -6.11
CA ALA A 34 12.44 1.99 -6.60
C ALA A 34 12.54 1.89 -8.12
N ALA A 35 13.06 2.93 -8.75
CA ALA A 35 13.51 2.92 -10.13
C ALA A 35 14.97 2.43 -10.19
N VAL A 36 15.18 1.14 -9.91
CA VAL A 36 16.54 0.54 -9.83
C VAL A 36 17.22 0.57 -11.19
N ARG A 37 16.45 0.35 -12.25
CA ARG A 37 16.89 0.49 -13.65
C ARG A 37 16.30 1.78 -14.18
N GLY A 38 17.15 2.63 -14.76
CA GLY A 38 16.68 3.79 -15.51
C GLY A 38 15.91 3.36 -16.76
N ASP A 39 15.37 4.33 -17.43
CA ASP A 39 14.77 4.21 -18.76
C ASP A 39 15.24 5.36 -19.66
N LYS A 40 14.58 5.60 -20.77
CA LYS A 40 14.96 6.66 -21.71
C LYS A 40 14.87 8.09 -21.12
N ILE A 41 14.08 8.27 -20.07
CA ILE A 41 13.75 9.57 -19.51
C ILE A 41 14.32 9.72 -18.11
N GLN A 42 14.31 8.65 -17.31
CA GLN A 42 14.74 8.67 -15.92
C GLN A 42 16.10 8.00 -15.70
N VAL A 43 16.98 8.73 -15.05
CA VAL A 43 18.29 8.21 -14.62
C VAL A 43 18.09 7.12 -13.55
N PRO A 44 18.87 6.01 -13.60
CA PRO A 44 18.78 4.95 -12.59
C PRO A 44 18.95 5.51 -11.18
N ARG A 45 18.09 5.03 -10.25
CA ARG A 45 18.09 5.39 -8.84
C ARG A 45 17.63 6.80 -8.49
N LEU A 46 17.39 7.68 -9.47
CA LEU A 46 16.75 8.97 -9.21
C LEU A 46 15.22 8.81 -9.13
N ARG A 47 14.57 9.76 -8.51
CA ARG A 47 13.12 9.78 -8.25
C ARG A 47 12.47 11.07 -8.78
N ASP A 48 13.13 11.73 -9.71
CA ASP A 48 12.67 13.02 -10.21
C ASP A 48 11.34 12.91 -10.95
N ILE A 49 11.12 11.77 -11.64
CA ILE A 49 9.86 11.46 -12.29
C ILE A 49 9.13 10.41 -11.43
N PRO A 50 8.00 10.77 -10.80
CA PRO A 50 7.28 9.90 -9.87
C PRO A 50 6.43 8.85 -10.63
N THR A 51 7.08 7.99 -11.40
CA THR A 51 6.43 6.91 -12.17
C THR A 51 5.70 5.93 -11.26
N MET A 52 4.83 5.10 -11.81
CA MET A 52 4.12 4.06 -11.07
C MET A 52 5.06 3.07 -10.37
N ARG A 53 6.28 2.87 -10.85
CA ARG A 53 7.30 2.06 -10.18
C ARG A 53 7.77 2.66 -8.85
N ILE A 54 7.67 3.97 -8.71
CA ILE A 54 8.05 4.70 -7.48
C ILE A 54 6.82 4.90 -6.59
N SER A 55 5.69 5.26 -7.19
CA SER A 55 4.49 5.65 -6.46
C SER A 55 3.63 4.47 -6.01
N ARG A 56 3.64 3.35 -6.74
CA ARG A 56 2.88 2.16 -6.39
C ARG A 56 3.71 1.24 -5.50
N VAL A 57 3.27 1.09 -4.26
CA VAL A 57 3.92 0.26 -3.25
C VAL A 57 2.97 -0.82 -2.73
N PRO A 58 3.48 -2.00 -2.36
CA PRO A 58 2.66 -3.00 -1.70
C PRO A 58 2.31 -2.53 -0.29
N VAL A 59 1.07 -2.76 0.13
CA VAL A 59 0.62 -2.50 1.48
C VAL A 59 0.24 -3.82 2.14
N MET A 60 0.70 -4.03 3.36
CA MET A 60 0.29 -5.18 4.18
C MET A 60 -0.45 -4.69 5.41
N VAL A 61 -1.56 -5.35 5.72
CA VAL A 61 -2.31 -5.17 6.96
C VAL A 61 -2.40 -6.50 7.67
N LYS A 62 -2.03 -6.53 8.95
CA LYS A 62 -2.13 -7.72 9.80
C LYS A 62 -2.88 -7.37 11.08
N PHE A 63 -3.90 -8.16 11.39
CA PHE A 63 -4.55 -8.15 12.70
C PHE A 63 -3.83 -9.15 13.60
N VAL A 64 -3.34 -8.68 14.74
CA VAL A 64 -2.59 -9.47 15.73
C VAL A 64 -3.43 -9.60 16.98
N GLY A 65 -3.36 -10.76 17.64
CA GLY A 65 -4.04 -11.02 18.90
C GLY A 65 -5.57 -11.29 18.77
N LEU A 66 -6.08 -11.44 17.55
CA LEU A 66 -7.45 -11.84 17.29
C LEU A 66 -7.53 -13.34 16.99
N LYS A 67 -8.64 -13.98 17.39
CA LYS A 67 -8.91 -15.37 17.08
C LYS A 67 -9.64 -15.50 15.74
N GLY A 68 -9.49 -16.66 15.09
CA GLY A 68 -10.23 -16.95 13.86
C GLY A 68 -9.78 -16.20 12.62
N MET A 69 -8.59 -15.57 12.66
CA MET A 69 -8.01 -14.94 11.47
C MET A 69 -7.63 -15.99 10.43
N PRO A 70 -7.84 -15.71 9.13
CA PRO A 70 -7.46 -16.63 8.07
C PRO A 70 -5.96 -16.88 8.07
N ASN A 71 -5.56 -18.11 7.76
CA ASN A 71 -4.14 -18.47 7.62
C ASN A 71 -3.54 -17.92 6.34
N GLU A 72 -4.35 -17.80 5.29
CA GLU A 72 -3.94 -17.29 4.00
C GLU A 72 -4.25 -15.80 3.87
N PRO A 73 -3.38 -15.04 3.21
CA PRO A 73 -3.62 -13.62 3.00
C PRO A 73 -4.79 -13.37 2.02
N ILE A 74 -5.60 -12.36 2.33
CA ILE A 74 -6.61 -11.86 1.40
C ILE A 74 -5.94 -10.81 0.51
N HIS A 75 -5.97 -11.04 -0.79
CA HIS A 75 -5.42 -10.12 -1.76
C HIS A 75 -6.48 -9.13 -2.24
N VAL A 76 -6.31 -7.86 -1.92
CA VAL A 76 -7.11 -6.77 -2.48
C VAL A 76 -6.50 -6.37 -3.82
N THR A 77 -7.22 -6.61 -4.89
CA THR A 77 -6.81 -6.25 -6.25
C THR A 77 -7.31 -4.86 -6.63
N GLY A 78 -6.58 -4.19 -7.51
CA GLY A 78 -6.90 -2.84 -7.94
C GLY A 78 -6.01 -1.77 -7.30
N ASN A 79 -6.13 -0.55 -7.82
CA ASN A 79 -5.35 0.59 -7.33
C ASN A 79 -6.05 1.20 -6.12
N THR A 80 -5.41 1.15 -4.98
CA THR A 80 -5.87 1.74 -3.73
C THR A 80 -4.91 2.84 -3.26
N SER A 81 -5.33 3.59 -2.24
CA SER A 81 -4.52 4.66 -1.63
C SER A 81 -4.72 4.67 -0.12
N TYR A 82 -4.19 5.68 0.56
CA TYR A 82 -4.47 5.91 1.97
C TYR A 82 -5.96 6.07 2.29
N LEU A 83 -6.80 6.44 1.31
CA LEU A 83 -8.26 6.46 1.48
C LEU A 83 -8.81 5.06 1.79
N ALA A 84 -8.27 4.02 1.13
CA ALA A 84 -8.64 2.65 1.43
C ALA A 84 -8.22 2.23 2.84
N LEU A 85 -7.02 2.63 3.29
CA LEU A 85 -6.57 2.38 4.66
C LEU A 85 -7.45 3.09 5.69
N THR A 86 -7.78 4.35 5.45
CA THR A 86 -8.70 5.11 6.31
C THR A 86 -10.07 4.45 6.38
N SER A 87 -10.60 4.02 5.24
CA SER A 87 -11.88 3.28 5.18
C SER A 87 -11.80 1.97 5.96
N LEU A 88 -10.72 1.19 5.80
CA LEU A 88 -10.53 -0.05 6.54
C LEU A 88 -10.46 0.19 8.05
N ILE A 89 -9.72 1.20 8.50
CA ILE A 89 -9.66 1.60 9.93
C ILE A 89 -11.05 1.98 10.42
N GLY A 90 -11.79 2.81 9.69
CA GLY A 90 -13.16 3.19 10.04
C GLY A 90 -14.07 1.97 10.22
N LYS A 91 -14.08 1.07 9.24
CA LYS A 91 -14.86 -0.18 9.31
C LYS A 91 -14.49 -1.05 10.52
N THR A 92 -13.20 -1.15 10.88
CA THR A 92 -12.79 -1.92 12.08
C THR A 92 -13.30 -1.31 13.38
N LEU A 93 -13.37 0.02 13.45
CA LEU A 93 -13.91 0.73 14.62
C LEU A 93 -15.44 0.62 14.69
N GLU A 94 -16.13 0.83 13.57
CA GLU A 94 -17.60 0.74 13.49
C GLU A 94 -18.14 -0.65 13.83
N THR A 95 -17.40 -1.70 13.45
CA THR A 95 -17.79 -3.08 13.73
C THR A 95 -17.32 -3.61 15.08
N ASP A 96 -16.63 -2.79 15.85
CA ASP A 96 -16.02 -3.19 17.14
C ASP A 96 -15.14 -4.45 17.02
N TYR A 97 -14.38 -4.48 15.93
CA TYR A 97 -13.66 -5.68 15.45
C TYR A 97 -12.70 -6.25 16.49
N PHE A 98 -12.08 -5.40 17.28
CA PHE A 98 -11.12 -5.81 18.30
C PHE A 98 -11.77 -6.35 19.58
N SER A 99 -12.91 -5.84 19.99
CA SER A 99 -13.60 -6.29 21.21
C SER A 99 -14.16 -7.69 21.06
N LYS A 100 -14.59 -8.07 19.87
CA LYS A 100 -15.29 -9.33 19.59
C LYS A 100 -14.40 -10.39 18.92
N ASP A 101 -13.09 -10.34 19.11
CA ASP A 101 -12.13 -11.31 18.54
C ASP A 101 -12.32 -11.59 17.04
N GLY A 102 -12.42 -10.53 16.24
CA GLY A 102 -12.67 -10.61 14.80
C GLY A 102 -14.01 -10.04 14.39
N GLY A 103 -14.73 -9.46 15.35
CA GLY A 103 -15.97 -8.75 15.10
C GLY A 103 -17.15 -9.65 14.76
N THR A 104 -18.19 -9.01 14.24
CA THR A 104 -19.41 -9.69 13.74
C THR A 104 -19.38 -9.92 12.24
N VAL A 105 -18.31 -9.48 11.56
CA VAL A 105 -18.16 -9.56 10.11
C VAL A 105 -16.87 -10.28 9.73
N PRO A 106 -16.86 -11.11 8.70
CA PRO A 106 -15.66 -11.73 8.16
C PRO A 106 -14.65 -10.69 7.65
N LEU A 107 -13.36 -11.02 7.68
CA LEU A 107 -12.30 -10.12 7.19
C LEU A 107 -12.49 -9.77 5.71
N GLU A 108 -12.97 -10.70 4.90
CA GLU A 108 -13.32 -10.49 3.50
C GLU A 108 -14.31 -9.34 3.31
N GLN A 109 -15.28 -9.23 4.20
CA GLN A 109 -16.27 -8.16 4.16
C GLN A 109 -15.69 -6.81 4.56
N LEU A 110 -14.71 -6.79 5.47
CA LEU A 110 -14.02 -5.53 5.81
C LEU A 110 -13.24 -4.96 4.63
N VAL A 111 -12.63 -5.83 3.84
CA VAL A 111 -11.81 -5.42 2.68
C VAL A 111 -12.60 -5.32 1.37
N HIS A 112 -13.86 -5.78 1.38
CA HIS A 112 -14.77 -5.57 0.26
C HIS A 112 -15.11 -4.07 0.13
N ASP A 113 -15.27 -3.59 -1.07
CA ASP A 113 -15.65 -2.19 -1.36
C ASP A 113 -14.69 -1.13 -0.81
N LEU A 114 -13.41 -1.45 -0.67
CA LEU A 114 -12.43 -0.43 -0.36
C LEU A 114 -12.29 0.56 -1.53
N PRO A 115 -12.18 1.87 -1.25
CA PRO A 115 -12.06 2.89 -2.29
C PRO A 115 -10.90 2.60 -3.23
N GLN A 116 -11.18 2.61 -4.53
CA GLN A 116 -10.15 2.58 -5.55
C GLN A 116 -9.79 4.00 -5.97
N THR A 117 -8.55 4.19 -6.36
CA THR A 117 -8.00 5.50 -6.72
C THR A 117 -7.27 5.39 -8.05
N ASN A 118 -7.53 6.33 -8.95
CA ASN A 118 -6.70 6.44 -10.16
C ASN A 118 -5.28 6.87 -9.75
N PRO A 119 -4.25 6.16 -10.18
CA PRO A 119 -2.88 6.49 -9.80
C PRO A 119 -2.46 7.83 -10.43
N VAL A 120 -2.27 8.81 -9.59
CA VAL A 120 -1.69 10.11 -9.92
C VAL A 120 -0.57 10.38 -8.93
N SER A 121 0.56 10.83 -9.42
CA SER A 121 1.70 11.16 -8.57
C SER A 121 2.36 12.46 -9.02
N GLU A 122 2.94 13.16 -8.08
CA GLU A 122 3.57 14.46 -8.31
C GLU A 122 4.91 14.57 -7.58
N ASN A 123 5.87 15.16 -8.23
CA ASN A 123 7.14 15.57 -7.64
C ASN A 123 7.55 16.93 -8.21
N GLY A 124 7.41 17.99 -7.41
CA GLY A 124 7.67 19.35 -7.86
C GLY A 124 6.79 19.74 -9.05
N THR A 125 7.42 19.96 -10.18
CA THR A 125 6.73 20.37 -11.41
C THR A 125 6.34 19.19 -12.32
N VAL A 126 6.72 17.98 -11.97
CA VAL A 126 6.45 16.77 -12.76
C VAL A 126 5.27 16.04 -12.15
N GLN A 127 4.28 15.76 -12.97
CA GLN A 127 3.12 14.93 -12.62
C GLN A 127 3.07 13.71 -13.53
N THR A 128 2.68 12.58 -12.96
CA THR A 128 2.46 11.33 -13.71
C THR A 128 1.06 10.79 -13.41
N LEU A 129 0.48 10.11 -14.36
CA LEU A 129 -0.77 9.37 -14.15
C LEU A 129 -0.76 8.06 -14.94
N GLU A 130 -1.53 7.09 -14.47
CA GLU A 130 -1.88 5.91 -15.26
C GLU A 130 -3.33 6.02 -15.73
N TYR A 131 -3.52 5.90 -17.03
CA TYR A 131 -4.83 5.90 -17.65
C TYR A 131 -4.91 4.79 -18.69
N GLN A 132 -5.91 3.93 -18.58
CA GLN A 132 -6.13 2.77 -19.46
C GLN A 132 -4.86 1.88 -19.63
N GLY A 133 -4.13 1.64 -18.53
CA GLY A 133 -2.93 0.80 -18.52
C GLY A 133 -1.70 1.43 -19.17
N ARG A 134 -1.73 2.72 -19.44
CA ARG A 134 -0.59 3.49 -19.95
C ARG A 134 -0.19 4.58 -18.98
N GLU A 135 1.11 4.76 -18.82
CA GLU A 135 1.64 5.88 -18.04
C GLU A 135 1.78 7.13 -18.92
N TYR A 136 1.45 8.26 -18.33
CA TYR A 136 1.61 9.59 -18.91
C TYR A 136 2.33 10.48 -17.92
N PHE A 137 3.01 11.48 -18.43
CA PHE A 137 3.62 12.54 -17.62
C PHE A 137 3.36 13.91 -18.23
N ARG A 138 3.41 14.92 -17.38
CA ARG A 138 3.49 16.33 -17.79
C ARG A 138 4.43 17.10 -16.88
N GLN A 139 4.96 18.18 -17.38
CA GLN A 139 5.83 19.08 -16.64
C GLN A 139 5.28 20.52 -16.68
N ASN A 140 5.37 21.22 -15.55
CA ASN A 140 4.93 22.62 -15.40
C ASN A 140 3.49 22.86 -15.84
N GLY A 141 2.60 21.91 -15.62
CA GLY A 141 1.18 22.01 -16.02
C GLY A 141 0.94 21.95 -17.54
N GLY A 142 1.95 21.58 -18.34
CA GLY A 142 1.84 21.43 -19.79
C GLY A 142 0.97 20.24 -20.22
N GLU A 143 1.07 19.87 -21.47
CA GLU A 143 0.32 18.75 -22.03
C GLU A 143 0.78 17.39 -21.50
N TRP A 144 -0.16 16.46 -21.39
CA TRP A 144 0.13 15.07 -21.07
C TRP A 144 0.80 14.35 -22.24
N LYS A 145 1.94 13.74 -21.98
CA LYS A 145 2.72 12.96 -22.95
C LYS A 145 2.83 11.52 -22.47
N PRO A 146 2.80 10.55 -23.39
CA PRO A 146 3.05 9.16 -23.01
C PRO A 146 4.42 9.00 -22.36
N TYR A 147 4.50 8.23 -21.27
CA TYR A 147 5.75 7.87 -20.63
C TYR A 147 6.28 6.56 -21.24
N GLY A 148 7.54 6.54 -21.64
CA GLY A 148 8.20 5.31 -22.11
C GLY A 148 7.83 4.88 -23.55
N GLY A 149 7.37 5.81 -24.39
CA GLY A 149 7.19 5.59 -25.83
C GLY A 149 8.52 5.50 -26.59
#